data_bf774e80f8f6db7cbc75963d1ed0bd88
#
_entry.id   bf774e80f8f6db7cbc75963d1ed0bd88
#
_cell.length_a   1.000
_cell.length_b   1.000
_cell.length_c   1.000
_cell.angle_alpha   90.00
_cell.angle_beta   90.00
_cell.angle_gamma   90.00
#
_symmetry.space_group_name_H-M   'P 1'
#
loop_
_entity.id
_entity.type
_entity.pdbx_description
1 polymer ?
#
loop_
_entity_poly.entity_id
_entity_poly.type
_entity_poly.pdbx_seq_one_letter_code
_entity_poly.pdbx_strand_id
1 'polypeptide(L)'
;MYVIYVNDRQLTLLSKEELRTCDQSLLFKDVETHLTANYSGKPRTLLHYADMLEKGSPKVLSVAIVFEDLDRLWEDFRSKYKWVPAAGGVVRNVKLDKTLFIFRRGSWDLPKGKIDDGESSPSAALREVEEETGVENLSLGEELPTTYHTYRNRKGKRVLKPTYWFRMITDQEALVPETEEDIERAEWRVVKDILNGTEPLYQSLRKLLESL
;
A
#
# COMPACT_ATOMS: atom_id res chain seq x y z
N MET A 1 5.95 9.97 10.24
CA MET A 1 6.56 9.51 8.96
C MET A 1 5.47 8.92 8.04
N TYR A 2 5.48 9.27 6.76
CA TYR A 2 4.63 8.67 5.73
C TYR A 2 5.49 7.94 4.70
N VAL A 3 5.14 6.69 4.41
CA VAL A 3 5.80 5.87 3.38
C VAL A 3 4.84 5.68 2.21
N ILE A 4 5.23 6.20 1.05
CA ILE A 4 4.41 6.20 -0.17
C ILE A 4 5.15 5.40 -1.24
N TYR A 5 4.45 4.57 -1.99
CA TYR A 5 5.03 3.81 -3.08
C TYR A 5 4.68 4.42 -4.44
N VAL A 6 5.71 4.65 -5.23
CA VAL A 6 5.65 5.21 -6.60
C VAL A 6 6.26 4.18 -7.54
N ASN A 7 5.44 3.48 -8.33
CA ASN A 7 5.90 2.34 -9.14
C ASN A 7 6.74 1.33 -8.32
N ASP A 8 6.22 0.96 -7.16
CA ASP A 8 6.85 0.04 -6.20
C ASP A 8 8.19 0.53 -5.59
N ARG A 9 8.53 1.81 -5.79
CA ARG A 9 9.69 2.47 -5.20
C ARG A 9 9.27 3.36 -4.04
N GLN A 10 10.07 3.36 -2.98
CA GLN A 10 9.72 4.06 -1.74
C GLN A 10 10.02 5.56 -1.83
N LEU A 11 9.01 6.37 -1.51
CA LEU A 11 9.12 7.79 -1.18
C LEU A 11 8.68 7.98 0.26
N THR A 12 9.57 8.51 1.09
CA THR A 12 9.31 8.72 2.53
C THR A 12 9.26 10.21 2.83
N LEU A 13 8.20 10.65 3.52
CA LEU A 13 8.10 11.99 4.10
C LEU A 13 8.32 11.86 5.60
N LEU A 14 9.24 12.64 6.16
CA LEU A 14 9.57 12.55 7.57
C LEU A 14 10.04 13.89 8.15
N SER A 15 9.91 14.03 9.46
CA SER A 15 10.45 15.17 10.20
C SER A 15 11.97 15.03 10.37
N LYS A 16 12.65 16.13 10.73
CA LYS A 16 14.07 16.09 11.09
C LYS A 16 14.34 15.22 12.32
N GLU A 17 13.40 15.16 13.24
CA GLU A 17 13.51 14.34 14.44
C GLU A 17 13.39 12.85 14.10
N GLU A 18 12.39 12.49 13.28
CA GLU A 18 12.24 11.12 12.79
C GLU A 18 13.47 10.66 12.00
N LEU A 19 14.09 11.54 11.18
CA LEU A 19 15.32 11.19 10.47
C LEU A 19 16.49 10.83 11.40
N ARG A 20 16.55 11.46 12.59
CA ARG A 20 17.61 11.18 13.58
C ARG A 20 17.38 9.92 14.37
N THR A 21 16.13 9.55 14.58
CA THR A 21 15.71 8.47 15.50
C THR A 21 15.30 7.19 14.78
N CYS A 22 14.91 7.27 13.50
CA CYS A 22 14.48 6.07 12.76
C CYS A 22 15.68 5.18 12.40
N ASP A 23 15.40 3.90 12.32
CA ASP A 23 16.33 2.95 11.70
C ASP A 23 16.45 3.28 10.21
N GLN A 24 17.66 3.57 9.77
CA GLN A 24 17.92 3.92 8.36
C GLN A 24 17.52 2.79 7.39
N SER A 25 17.50 1.54 7.85
CA SER A 25 17.01 0.41 7.04
C SER A 25 15.53 0.54 6.64
N LEU A 26 14.75 1.35 7.37
CA LEU A 26 13.37 1.67 7.02
C LEU A 26 13.25 2.67 5.88
N LEU A 27 14.30 3.47 5.66
CA LEU A 27 14.32 4.48 4.60
C LEU A 27 14.79 3.91 3.25
N PHE A 28 15.76 2.99 3.29
CA PHE A 28 16.37 2.44 2.08
C PHE A 28 17.05 1.09 2.33
N LYS A 29 17.04 0.24 1.29
CA LYS A 29 17.79 -1.03 1.32
C LYS A 29 19.25 -0.85 0.89
N ASP A 30 19.54 0.18 0.10
CA ASP A 30 20.85 0.45 -0.49
C ASP A 30 21.12 1.95 -0.48
N VAL A 31 22.21 2.35 0.16
CA VAL A 31 22.64 3.75 0.34
C VAL A 31 23.02 4.39 -1.00
N GLU A 32 23.60 3.65 -1.93
CA GLU A 32 24.08 4.17 -3.20
C GLU A 32 22.94 4.63 -4.13
N THR A 33 21.76 4.04 -3.97
CA THR A 33 20.57 4.34 -4.78
C THR A 33 19.49 5.11 -4.01
N HIS A 34 19.81 5.57 -2.78
CA HIS A 34 18.94 6.37 -1.95
C HIS A 34 19.25 7.86 -2.08
N LEU A 35 18.20 8.69 -2.15
CA LEU A 35 18.31 10.15 -2.13
C LEU A 35 17.60 10.72 -0.91
N THR A 36 18.33 11.48 -0.09
CA THR A 36 17.74 12.31 0.96
C THR A 36 17.72 13.77 0.55
N ALA A 37 16.58 14.44 0.64
CA ALA A 37 16.39 15.82 0.24
C ALA A 37 15.66 16.63 1.32
N ASN A 38 16.08 17.88 1.53
CA ASN A 38 15.35 18.81 2.37
C ASN A 38 14.24 19.51 1.56
N TYR A 39 13.04 19.54 2.11
CA TYR A 39 11.92 20.24 1.51
C TYR A 39 12.07 21.75 1.71
N SER A 40 11.90 22.51 0.63
CA SER A 40 12.06 23.98 0.62
C SER A 40 10.76 24.77 0.84
N GLY A 41 9.64 24.08 1.15
CA GLY A 41 8.32 24.70 1.27
C GLY A 41 7.63 25.01 -0.07
N LYS A 42 8.15 24.50 -1.20
CA LYS A 42 7.55 24.70 -2.54
C LYS A 42 6.91 23.39 -3.03
N PRO A 43 5.56 23.24 -2.98
CA PRO A 43 4.90 21.97 -3.29
C PRO A 43 5.21 21.37 -4.66
N ARG A 44 5.55 22.18 -5.66
CA ARG A 44 5.93 21.69 -6.99
C ARG A 44 7.23 20.87 -6.98
N THR A 45 8.14 21.14 -6.03
CA THR A 45 9.42 20.39 -5.97
C THR A 45 9.20 18.94 -5.54
N LEU A 46 8.12 18.64 -4.80
CA LEU A 46 7.78 17.27 -4.39
C LEU A 46 7.48 16.38 -5.60
N LEU A 47 6.91 16.96 -6.66
CA LEU A 47 6.64 16.23 -7.89
C LEU A 47 7.90 15.78 -8.63
N HIS A 48 9.02 16.52 -8.50
CA HIS A 48 10.28 16.13 -9.13
C HIS A 48 10.79 14.80 -8.57
N TYR A 49 10.66 14.60 -7.26
CA TYR A 49 11.07 13.35 -6.61
C TYR A 49 10.16 12.19 -6.98
N ALA A 50 8.85 12.43 -7.02
CA ALA A 50 7.90 11.43 -7.51
C ALA A 50 8.17 11.07 -8.98
N ASP A 51 8.45 12.07 -9.84
CA ASP A 51 8.79 11.84 -11.26
C ASP A 51 10.09 11.03 -11.43
N MET A 52 11.09 11.24 -10.56
CA MET A 52 12.32 10.44 -10.58
C MET A 52 12.04 8.97 -10.32
N LEU A 53 11.18 8.68 -9.34
CA LEU A 53 10.78 7.31 -9.03
C LEU A 53 9.86 6.72 -10.11
N GLU A 54 8.90 7.50 -10.65
CA GLU A 54 8.02 7.08 -11.76
C GLU A 54 8.82 6.70 -13.02
N LYS A 55 9.84 7.46 -13.37
CA LYS A 55 10.70 7.21 -14.54
C LYS A 55 11.56 5.96 -14.43
N GLY A 56 11.69 5.41 -13.24
CA GLY A 56 12.33 4.13 -13.04
C GLY A 56 13.85 4.11 -13.22
N SER A 57 14.53 5.24 -13.03
CA SER A 57 16.00 5.26 -13.09
C SER A 57 16.64 4.24 -12.14
N PRO A 58 17.59 3.42 -12.58
CA PRO A 58 18.29 2.49 -11.68
C PRO A 58 19.15 3.20 -10.65
N LYS A 59 19.44 4.49 -10.84
CA LYS A 59 20.27 5.30 -9.95
C LYS A 59 19.53 5.82 -8.72
N VAL A 60 18.18 5.80 -8.72
CA VAL A 60 17.37 6.26 -7.59
C VAL A 60 16.23 5.27 -7.36
N LEU A 61 16.38 4.42 -6.36
CA LEU A 61 15.39 3.42 -5.98
C LEU A 61 14.50 3.88 -4.81
N SER A 62 14.97 4.83 -4.00
CA SER A 62 14.19 5.40 -2.92
C SER A 62 14.53 6.87 -2.68
N VAL A 63 13.57 7.62 -2.16
CA VAL A 63 13.73 9.04 -1.82
C VAL A 63 13.16 9.30 -0.42
N ALA A 64 13.91 9.98 0.44
CA ALA A 64 13.43 10.55 1.68
C ALA A 64 13.36 12.07 1.58
N ILE A 65 12.23 12.66 1.90
CA ILE A 65 12.03 14.11 1.90
C ILE A 65 11.83 14.57 3.35
N VAL A 66 12.69 15.44 3.80
CA VAL A 66 12.78 15.88 5.19
C VAL A 66 12.27 17.30 5.34
N PHE A 67 11.44 17.56 6.34
CA PHE A 67 10.97 18.89 6.71
C PHE A 67 10.79 19.01 8.21
N GLU A 68 10.74 20.21 8.76
CA GLU A 68 10.51 20.42 10.19
C GLU A 68 9.07 20.11 10.58
N ASP A 69 8.14 20.56 9.76
CA ASP A 69 6.69 20.40 9.93
C ASP A 69 6.19 19.28 9.00
N LEU A 70 6.05 18.07 9.56
CA LEU A 70 5.62 16.89 8.81
C LEU A 70 4.19 17.01 8.30
N ASP A 71 3.30 17.64 9.07
CA ASP A 71 1.89 17.78 8.69
C ASP A 71 1.77 18.68 7.47
N ARG A 72 2.48 19.81 7.48
CA ARG A 72 2.57 20.70 6.32
C ARG A 72 3.20 19.99 5.11
N LEU A 73 4.26 19.22 5.30
CA LEU A 73 4.88 18.45 4.20
C LEU A 73 3.89 17.47 3.59
N TRP A 74 3.13 16.76 4.43
CA TRP A 74 2.08 15.84 3.99
C TRP A 74 0.97 16.55 3.21
N GLU A 75 0.44 17.66 3.74
CA GLU A 75 -0.59 18.47 3.09
C GLU A 75 -0.13 18.98 1.72
N ASP A 76 1.08 19.52 1.65
CA ASP A 76 1.68 20.01 0.41
C ASP A 76 1.85 18.88 -0.62
N PHE A 77 2.28 17.70 -0.19
CA PHE A 77 2.38 16.51 -1.06
C PHE A 77 1.00 16.06 -1.53
N ARG A 78 0.08 15.83 -0.61
CA ARG A 78 -1.28 15.38 -0.90
C ARG A 78 -2.01 16.31 -1.87
N SER A 79 -1.82 17.63 -1.74
CA SER A 79 -2.45 18.64 -2.60
C SER A 79 -2.15 18.48 -4.09
N LYS A 80 -1.12 17.71 -4.47
CA LYS A 80 -0.71 17.47 -5.86
C LYS A 80 -1.38 16.26 -6.49
N TYR A 81 -2.20 15.54 -5.76
CA TYR A 81 -2.80 14.28 -6.19
C TYR A 81 -4.32 14.31 -6.03
N LYS A 82 -5.02 13.59 -6.92
CA LYS A 82 -6.40 13.22 -6.66
C LYS A 82 -6.40 12.15 -5.57
N TRP A 83 -7.11 12.43 -4.50
CA TRP A 83 -7.31 11.47 -3.41
C TRP A 83 -8.34 10.42 -3.80
N VAL A 84 -8.00 9.15 -3.74
CA VAL A 84 -8.88 8.02 -4.05
C VAL A 84 -8.70 6.97 -2.97
N PRO A 85 -9.45 7.04 -1.85
CA PRO A 85 -9.32 6.12 -0.76
C PRO A 85 -9.82 4.73 -1.14
N ALA A 86 -9.22 3.72 -0.52
CA ALA A 86 -9.58 2.33 -0.63
C ALA A 86 -9.58 1.66 0.74
N ALA A 87 -10.25 0.54 0.87
CA ALA A 87 -10.21 -0.29 2.06
C ALA A 87 -10.12 -1.77 1.67
N GLY A 88 -9.58 -2.61 2.54
CA GLY A 88 -9.46 -4.03 2.31
C GLY A 88 -9.07 -4.81 3.56
N GLY A 89 -8.93 -6.13 3.41
CA GLY A 89 -8.74 -7.05 4.52
C GLY A 89 -7.46 -7.89 4.46
N VAL A 90 -6.84 -8.05 5.62
CA VAL A 90 -5.92 -9.16 5.90
C VAL A 90 -6.75 -10.26 6.56
N VAL A 91 -7.26 -11.17 5.75
CA VAL A 91 -8.23 -12.19 6.20
C VAL A 91 -7.50 -13.48 6.56
N ARG A 92 -7.64 -13.92 7.82
CA ARG A 92 -7.11 -15.19 8.31
C ARG A 92 -8.22 -16.24 8.36
N ASN A 93 -7.96 -17.40 7.77
CA ASN A 93 -8.80 -18.57 7.97
C ASN A 93 -8.34 -19.32 9.22
N VAL A 94 -9.24 -19.44 10.21
CA VAL A 94 -8.90 -20.05 11.50
C VAL A 94 -8.75 -21.57 11.46
N LYS A 95 -9.38 -22.24 10.48
CA LYS A 95 -9.26 -23.69 10.29
C LYS A 95 -7.97 -24.07 9.57
N LEU A 96 -7.59 -23.27 8.57
CA LEU A 96 -6.45 -23.55 7.72
C LEU A 96 -5.14 -22.92 8.24
N ASP A 97 -5.23 -21.97 9.18
CA ASP A 97 -4.12 -21.12 9.66
C ASP A 97 -3.38 -20.42 8.51
N LYS A 98 -4.14 -19.92 7.54
CA LYS A 98 -3.65 -19.27 6.31
C LYS A 98 -4.31 -17.92 6.13
N THR A 99 -3.67 -17.07 5.34
CA THR A 99 -4.17 -15.75 4.95
C THR A 99 -4.66 -15.79 3.51
N LEU A 100 -5.73 -15.05 3.23
CA LEU A 100 -6.30 -14.88 1.90
C LEU A 100 -5.46 -13.95 1.06
N PHE A 101 -5.09 -14.40 -0.12
CA PHE A 101 -4.43 -13.61 -1.15
C PHE A 101 -5.19 -13.71 -2.45
N ILE A 102 -5.12 -12.65 -3.24
CA ILE A 102 -5.57 -12.63 -4.63
C ILE A 102 -4.35 -12.49 -5.55
N PHE A 103 -4.41 -13.10 -6.72
CA PHE A 103 -3.39 -12.93 -7.76
C PHE A 103 -4.02 -12.22 -8.94
N ARG A 104 -3.48 -11.05 -9.28
CA ARG A 104 -3.96 -10.24 -10.39
C ARG A 104 -2.83 -9.47 -11.05
N ARG A 105 -2.91 -9.29 -12.35
CA ARG A 105 -1.93 -8.54 -13.14
C ARG A 105 -0.49 -9.02 -12.89
N GLY A 106 -0.33 -10.34 -12.71
CA GLY A 106 0.97 -10.96 -12.51
C GLY A 106 1.60 -10.77 -11.13
N SER A 107 0.81 -10.35 -10.11
CA SER A 107 1.31 -10.11 -8.75
C SER A 107 0.33 -10.56 -7.68
N TRP A 108 0.86 -11.02 -6.55
CA TRP A 108 0.07 -11.22 -5.34
C TRP A 108 -0.38 -9.89 -4.77
N ASP A 109 -1.62 -9.86 -4.31
CA ASP A 109 -2.26 -8.71 -3.66
C ASP A 109 -3.16 -9.21 -2.52
N LEU A 110 -3.64 -8.27 -1.69
CA LEU A 110 -4.70 -8.51 -0.71
C LEU A 110 -6.01 -7.94 -1.27
N PRO A 111 -7.16 -8.55 -0.95
CA PRO A 111 -8.45 -8.08 -1.44
C PRO A 111 -8.78 -6.68 -0.89
N LYS A 112 -9.11 -5.74 -1.81
CA LYS A 112 -9.39 -4.33 -1.49
C LYS A 112 -9.89 -3.56 -2.70
N GLY A 113 -10.76 -2.63 -2.48
CA GLY A 113 -11.18 -1.73 -3.53
C GLY A 113 -11.51 -0.33 -3.04
N LYS A 114 -12.22 0.45 -3.82
CA LYS A 114 -12.51 1.84 -3.50
C LYS A 114 -13.57 1.94 -2.42
N ILE A 115 -13.44 2.98 -1.60
CA ILE A 115 -14.52 3.38 -0.70
C ILE A 115 -15.51 4.20 -1.51
N ASP A 116 -16.78 3.80 -1.49
CA ASP A 116 -17.86 4.50 -2.17
C ASP A 116 -18.29 5.77 -1.41
N ASP A 117 -18.97 6.68 -2.10
CA ASP A 117 -19.42 7.93 -1.50
C ASP A 117 -20.39 7.67 -0.34
N GLY A 118 -20.01 8.14 0.85
CA GLY A 118 -20.78 7.96 2.09
C GLY A 118 -20.53 6.63 2.81
N GLU A 119 -19.70 5.75 2.26
CA GLU A 119 -19.32 4.49 2.87
C GLU A 119 -18.19 4.67 3.90
N SER A 120 -18.23 3.93 5.00
CA SER A 120 -17.12 3.89 5.96
C SER A 120 -16.02 2.93 5.48
N SER A 121 -14.76 3.18 5.89
CA SER A 121 -13.64 2.29 5.52
C SER A 121 -13.81 0.84 6.03
N PRO A 122 -14.36 0.57 7.25
CA PRO A 122 -14.65 -0.81 7.66
C PRO A 122 -15.69 -1.50 6.80
N SER A 123 -16.77 -0.78 6.43
CA SER A 123 -17.83 -1.34 5.56
C SER A 123 -17.31 -1.64 4.16
N ALA A 124 -16.55 -0.71 3.58
CA ALA A 124 -15.92 -0.92 2.28
C ALA A 124 -14.96 -2.12 2.30
N ALA A 125 -14.18 -2.27 3.38
CA ALA A 125 -13.24 -3.37 3.50
C ALA A 125 -13.94 -4.74 3.51
N LEU A 126 -15.07 -4.88 4.23
CA LEU A 126 -15.88 -6.11 4.24
C LEU A 126 -16.44 -6.38 2.85
N ARG A 127 -17.14 -5.40 2.26
CA ARG A 127 -17.76 -5.52 0.93
C ARG A 127 -16.73 -5.91 -0.13
N GLU A 128 -15.59 -5.25 -0.20
CA GLU A 128 -14.57 -5.53 -1.21
C GLU A 128 -13.95 -6.92 -1.05
N VAL A 129 -13.75 -7.39 0.19
CA VAL A 129 -13.28 -8.76 0.42
C VAL A 129 -14.33 -9.77 -0.06
N GLU A 130 -15.60 -9.54 0.25
CA GLU A 130 -16.71 -10.40 -0.19
C GLU A 130 -16.83 -10.42 -1.72
N GLU A 131 -16.81 -9.25 -2.37
CA GLU A 131 -16.93 -9.10 -3.83
C GLU A 131 -15.75 -9.76 -4.55
N GLU A 132 -14.51 -9.45 -4.16
CA GLU A 132 -13.30 -9.94 -4.85
C GLU A 132 -13.03 -11.43 -4.65
N THR A 133 -13.55 -12.07 -3.59
CA THR A 133 -13.14 -13.44 -3.19
C THR A 133 -14.28 -14.41 -2.90
N GLY A 134 -15.52 -13.95 -2.82
CA GLY A 134 -16.68 -14.78 -2.47
C GLY A 134 -16.68 -15.27 -1.01
N VAL A 135 -15.84 -14.69 -0.14
CA VAL A 135 -15.84 -15.04 1.28
C VAL A 135 -16.94 -14.28 1.99
N GLU A 136 -17.81 -15.00 2.66
CA GLU A 136 -18.90 -14.48 3.50
C GLU A 136 -18.57 -14.66 5.00
N ASN A 137 -19.40 -14.10 5.87
CA ASN A 137 -19.31 -14.27 7.34
C ASN A 137 -17.96 -13.83 7.92
N LEU A 138 -17.44 -12.70 7.43
CA LEU A 138 -16.22 -12.10 7.92
C LEU A 138 -16.42 -11.45 9.29
N SER A 139 -15.58 -11.79 10.25
CA SER A 139 -15.47 -11.07 11.52
C SER A 139 -14.41 -9.98 11.39
N LEU A 140 -14.85 -8.70 11.45
CA LEU A 140 -13.99 -7.55 11.39
C LEU A 140 -13.21 -7.39 12.71
N GLY A 141 -11.91 -7.17 12.62
CA GLY A 141 -11.01 -6.93 13.75
C GLY A 141 -10.42 -5.50 13.73
N GLU A 142 -9.22 -5.37 14.25
CA GLU A 142 -8.51 -4.10 14.39
C GLU A 142 -8.09 -3.49 13.06
N GLU A 143 -7.96 -2.17 13.02
CA GLU A 143 -7.35 -1.45 11.92
C GLU A 143 -5.82 -1.67 11.92
N LEU A 144 -5.28 -1.92 10.75
CA LEU A 144 -3.86 -2.14 10.49
C LEU A 144 -3.23 -0.90 9.86
N PRO A 145 -1.90 -0.81 9.75
CA PRO A 145 -1.24 0.34 9.14
C PRO A 145 -1.74 0.63 7.73
N THR A 146 -2.10 1.89 7.48
CA THR A 146 -2.50 2.36 6.15
C THR A 146 -1.32 2.34 5.18
N THR A 147 -1.52 1.80 3.99
CA THR A 147 -0.54 1.89 2.90
C THR A 147 -0.90 2.99 1.92
N TYR A 148 0.12 3.63 1.34
CA TYR A 148 -0.05 4.70 0.37
C TYR A 148 0.67 4.35 -0.92
N HIS A 149 -0.02 4.47 -2.07
CA HIS A 149 0.65 4.39 -3.36
C HIS A 149 0.13 5.44 -4.34
N THR A 150 0.95 5.78 -5.32
CA THR A 150 0.58 6.71 -6.36
C THR A 150 0.60 6.03 -7.72
N TYR A 151 -0.30 6.49 -8.58
CA TYR A 151 -0.34 6.07 -9.98
C TYR A 151 -0.92 7.17 -10.87
N ARG A 152 -0.80 7.01 -12.18
CA ARG A 152 -1.49 7.85 -13.15
C ARG A 152 -2.75 7.14 -13.64
N ASN A 153 -3.88 7.82 -13.54
CA ASN A 153 -5.12 7.28 -14.10
C ASN A 153 -5.11 7.32 -15.63
N ARG A 154 -6.14 6.74 -16.28
CA ARG A 154 -6.28 6.71 -17.74
C ARG A 154 -6.24 8.09 -18.41
N LYS A 155 -6.53 9.18 -17.69
CA LYS A 155 -6.47 10.57 -18.15
C LYS A 155 -5.11 11.23 -17.83
N GLY A 156 -4.10 10.48 -17.39
CA GLY A 156 -2.77 10.97 -17.02
C GLY A 156 -2.71 11.76 -15.70
N LYS A 157 -3.82 11.90 -14.97
CA LYS A 157 -3.84 12.61 -13.68
C LYS A 157 -3.19 11.77 -12.60
N ARG A 158 -2.40 12.39 -11.73
CA ARG A 158 -1.80 11.77 -10.56
C ARG A 158 -2.86 11.44 -9.52
N VAL A 159 -2.82 10.23 -9.02
CA VAL A 159 -3.68 9.73 -7.96
C VAL A 159 -2.82 9.30 -6.77
N LEU A 160 -3.24 9.66 -5.57
CA LEU A 160 -2.74 9.12 -4.31
C LEU A 160 -3.85 8.25 -3.72
N LYS A 161 -3.57 6.95 -3.60
CA LYS A 161 -4.49 5.95 -3.07
C LYS A 161 -4.01 5.50 -1.70
N PRO A 162 -4.59 6.01 -0.60
CA PRO A 162 -4.49 5.36 0.70
C PRO A 162 -5.31 4.08 0.67
N THR A 163 -4.82 3.02 1.30
CA THR A 163 -5.60 1.81 1.53
C THR A 163 -5.65 1.54 3.03
N TYR A 164 -6.85 1.60 3.60
CA TYR A 164 -7.13 1.27 4.99
C TYR A 164 -7.29 -0.23 5.11
N TRP A 165 -6.49 -0.86 5.93
CA TRP A 165 -6.46 -2.30 6.10
C TRP A 165 -7.07 -2.70 7.42
N PHE A 166 -7.81 -3.80 7.41
CA PHE A 166 -8.42 -4.35 8.60
C PHE A 166 -8.05 -5.83 8.74
N ARG A 167 -7.74 -6.25 9.96
CA ARG A 167 -7.66 -7.66 10.28
C ARG A 167 -9.06 -8.26 10.19
N MET A 168 -9.17 -9.41 9.57
CA MET A 168 -10.44 -10.13 9.45
C MET A 168 -10.24 -11.61 9.72
N ILE A 169 -11.31 -12.28 10.14
CA ILE A 169 -11.30 -13.71 10.46
C ILE A 169 -12.52 -14.36 9.81
N THR A 170 -12.31 -15.55 9.24
CA THR A 170 -13.37 -16.44 8.75
C THR A 170 -12.98 -17.89 8.96
N ASP A 171 -13.96 -18.81 8.90
CA ASP A 171 -13.75 -20.25 8.84
C ASP A 171 -14.15 -20.84 7.48
N GLN A 172 -14.58 -20.02 6.53
CA GLN A 172 -14.95 -20.43 5.18
C GLN A 172 -13.71 -20.78 4.38
N GLU A 173 -13.73 -21.94 3.72
CA GLU A 173 -12.61 -22.40 2.89
C GLU A 173 -12.80 -22.11 1.40
N ALA A 174 -14.06 -22.16 0.93
CA ALA A 174 -14.38 -21.93 -0.47
C ALA A 174 -14.13 -20.49 -0.89
N LEU A 175 -13.53 -20.30 -2.06
CA LEU A 175 -13.21 -19.02 -2.66
C LEU A 175 -13.76 -18.95 -4.08
N VAL A 176 -14.24 -17.77 -4.47
CA VAL A 176 -14.71 -17.47 -5.82
C VAL A 176 -14.10 -16.15 -6.26
N PRO A 177 -13.00 -16.16 -7.06
CA PRO A 177 -12.35 -14.93 -7.50
C PRO A 177 -13.25 -14.15 -8.48
N GLU A 178 -13.32 -12.82 -8.30
CA GLU A 178 -14.04 -11.92 -9.18
C GLU A 178 -13.21 -11.63 -10.46
N THR A 179 -13.56 -12.30 -11.54
CA THR A 179 -12.80 -12.24 -12.78
C THR A 179 -12.96 -10.93 -13.55
N GLU A 180 -14.05 -10.16 -13.32
CA GLU A 180 -14.27 -8.85 -13.93
C GLU A 180 -13.28 -7.79 -13.43
N GLU A 181 -12.66 -8.02 -12.26
CA GLU A 181 -11.61 -7.18 -11.67
C GLU A 181 -10.18 -7.66 -11.96
N ASP A 182 -9.99 -8.46 -12.99
CA ASP A 182 -8.69 -9.06 -13.37
C ASP A 182 -8.12 -10.01 -12.28
N ILE A 183 -8.95 -10.57 -11.40
CA ILE A 183 -8.50 -11.52 -10.38
C ILE A 183 -8.46 -12.92 -11.00
N GLU A 184 -7.27 -13.43 -11.19
CA GLU A 184 -7.03 -14.73 -11.80
C GLU A 184 -7.17 -15.88 -10.79
N ARG A 185 -6.79 -15.63 -9.54
CA ARG A 185 -6.81 -16.62 -8.44
C ARG A 185 -7.10 -15.93 -7.10
N ALA A 186 -7.85 -16.61 -6.25
CA ALA A 186 -7.96 -16.33 -4.83
C ALA A 186 -7.52 -17.58 -4.06
N GLU A 187 -6.58 -17.46 -3.13
CA GLU A 187 -5.96 -18.60 -2.47
C GLU A 187 -5.69 -18.36 -0.98
N TRP A 188 -5.89 -19.40 -0.19
CA TRP A 188 -5.41 -19.45 1.20
C TRP A 188 -3.94 -19.86 1.23
N ARG A 189 -3.06 -18.94 1.63
CA ARG A 189 -1.62 -19.14 1.62
C ARG A 189 -0.99 -18.83 2.98
N VAL A 190 0.10 -19.47 3.29
CA VAL A 190 0.95 -19.09 4.42
C VAL A 190 1.70 -17.80 4.06
N VAL A 191 1.62 -16.78 4.90
CA VAL A 191 2.26 -15.46 4.64
C VAL A 191 3.75 -15.62 4.33
N LYS A 192 4.45 -16.47 5.06
CA LYS A 192 5.90 -16.73 4.85
C LYS A 192 6.21 -17.26 3.46
N ASP A 193 5.32 -18.08 2.87
CA ASP A 193 5.51 -18.61 1.53
C ASP A 193 5.34 -17.52 0.46
N ILE A 194 4.42 -16.58 0.68
CA ILE A 194 4.27 -15.41 -0.19
C ILE A 194 5.49 -14.48 -0.10
N LEU A 195 5.96 -14.20 1.11
CA LEU A 195 7.11 -13.32 1.35
C LEU A 195 8.41 -13.88 0.75
N ASN A 196 8.59 -15.20 0.75
CA ASN A 196 9.79 -15.89 0.24
C ASN A 196 9.61 -16.48 -1.16
N GLY A 197 8.41 -16.40 -1.73
CA GLY A 197 8.10 -16.93 -3.06
C GLY A 197 8.77 -16.15 -4.19
N THR A 198 8.70 -16.70 -5.39
CA THR A 198 9.27 -16.12 -6.61
C THR A 198 8.27 -15.26 -7.38
N GLU A 199 6.97 -15.41 -7.11
CA GLU A 199 5.93 -14.58 -7.73
C GLU A 199 5.96 -13.15 -7.15
N PRO A 200 5.74 -12.12 -7.98
CA PRO A 200 5.82 -10.73 -7.52
C PRO A 200 4.81 -10.40 -6.41
N LEU A 201 5.26 -9.60 -5.45
CA LEU A 201 4.45 -9.02 -4.38
C LEU A 201 4.83 -7.54 -4.23
N TYR A 202 3.85 -6.65 -4.19
CA TYR A 202 4.10 -5.21 -4.00
C TYR A 202 4.84 -4.92 -2.70
N GLN A 203 5.81 -4.00 -2.75
CA GLN A 203 6.64 -3.66 -1.58
C GLN A 203 5.81 -3.07 -0.42
N SER A 204 4.74 -2.35 -0.73
CA SER A 204 3.81 -1.84 0.30
C SER A 204 3.15 -2.96 1.09
N LEU A 205 2.75 -4.05 0.41
CA LEU A 205 2.15 -5.22 1.06
C LEU A 205 3.19 -6.06 1.78
N ARG A 206 4.39 -6.20 1.20
CA ARG A 206 5.50 -6.88 1.88
C ARG A 206 5.75 -6.26 3.25
N LYS A 207 5.88 -4.93 3.33
CA LYS A 207 6.08 -4.22 4.60
C LYS A 207 4.89 -4.35 5.55
N LEU A 208 3.66 -4.31 5.04
CA LEU A 208 2.47 -4.55 5.86
C LEU A 208 2.50 -5.97 6.47
N LEU A 209 2.74 -7.00 5.65
CA LEU A 209 2.77 -8.39 6.10
C LEU A 209 3.93 -8.70 7.04
N GLU A 210 5.09 -8.06 6.88
CA GLU A 210 6.24 -8.17 7.78
C GLU A 210 6.00 -7.50 9.15
N SER A 211 4.99 -6.62 9.27
CA SER A 211 4.63 -5.92 10.51
C SER A 211 3.54 -6.65 11.31
N LEU A 212 2.96 -7.74 10.81
CA LEU A 212 1.88 -8.51 11.44
C LEU A 212 2.40 -9.66 12.30
#